data_f9086de7c6bd133428c756d6752479b8
#
_entry.id   f9086de7c6bd133428c756d6752479b8
#
_cell.length_a   1.000
_cell.length_b   1.000
_cell.length_c   1.000
_cell.angle_alpha   90.00
_cell.angle_beta   90.00
_cell.angle_gamma   90.00
#
_symmetry.space_group_name_H-M   'P 1'
#
loop_
_entity.id
_entity.type
_entity.pdbx_description
1 polymer ?
#
loop_
_entity_poly.entity_id
_entity_poly.type
_entity_poly.pdbx_seq_one_letter_code
_entity_poly.pdbx_strand_id
1 'polypeptide(L)'
;MKKKVLIIAGHPDDEILGCGGYFDKFKNKYNFKILFLAEGSSCRYEDKTKYKVKIQKDILFRKKCALKALKIFSITNISFFDHTCGQLNKVPQINLNKIIENEINDFKPNIILTHSNKDLNLDHKT
;
A
#
# COMPACT_ATOMS: atom_id res chain seq x y z
N MET A 1 -13.56 13.49 -18.07
CA MET A 1 -12.79 12.36 -17.51
C MET A 1 -12.54 12.58 -16.02
N LYS A 2 -12.61 11.49 -15.24
CA LYS A 2 -12.29 11.57 -13.82
C LYS A 2 -10.79 11.75 -13.60
N LYS A 3 -10.40 12.59 -12.64
CA LYS A 3 -9.00 12.69 -12.20
C LYS A 3 -8.53 11.34 -11.65
N LYS A 4 -7.28 11.02 -11.90
CA LYS A 4 -6.63 9.79 -11.43
C LYS A 4 -5.78 10.10 -10.21
N VAL A 5 -5.98 9.36 -9.14
CA VAL A 5 -5.26 9.52 -7.87
C VAL A 5 -4.56 8.21 -7.53
N LEU A 6 -3.24 8.24 -7.42
CA LEU A 6 -2.41 7.13 -6.96
C LEU A 6 -2.11 7.30 -5.47
N ILE A 7 -2.44 6.29 -4.68
CA ILE A 7 -2.07 6.21 -3.27
C ILE A 7 -0.91 5.24 -3.15
N ILE A 8 0.21 5.68 -2.59
CA ILE A 8 1.37 4.83 -2.30
C ILE A 8 1.43 4.65 -0.80
N ALA A 9 1.16 3.44 -0.33
CA ALA A 9 1.10 3.08 1.08
C ALA A 9 2.16 2.03 1.43
N GLY A 10 2.73 2.13 2.62
CA GLY A 10 3.67 1.13 3.13
C GLY A 10 3.01 -0.22 3.34
N HIS A 11 1.87 -0.25 4.01
CA HIS A 11 1.17 -1.48 4.42
C HIS A 11 -0.33 -1.40 4.16
N PRO A 12 -1.02 -2.56 4.00
CA PRO A 12 -2.47 -2.58 3.89
C PRO A 12 -3.16 -2.24 5.22
N ASP A 13 -3.54 -1.01 5.40
CA ASP A 13 -4.33 -0.28 6.38
C ASP A 13 -4.01 1.22 6.32
N ASP A 14 -2.78 1.59 5.92
CA ASP A 14 -2.32 2.98 5.86
C ASP A 14 -3.21 3.83 4.95
N GLU A 15 -3.71 3.26 3.85
CA GLU A 15 -4.58 3.94 2.88
C GLU A 15 -5.92 4.34 3.49
N ILE A 16 -6.51 3.45 4.30
CA ILE A 16 -7.79 3.71 4.96
C ILE A 16 -7.60 4.70 6.12
N LEU A 17 -6.56 4.50 6.93
CA LEU A 17 -6.26 5.37 8.06
C LEU A 17 -5.92 6.79 7.61
N GLY A 18 -5.16 6.92 6.52
CA GLY A 18 -4.74 8.20 6.00
C GLY A 18 -5.72 8.86 5.02
N CYS A 19 -6.42 8.06 4.21
CA CYS A 19 -7.21 8.56 3.08
C CYS A 19 -8.68 8.15 3.07
N GLY A 20 -9.18 7.43 4.08
CA GLY A 20 -10.57 6.93 4.10
C GLY A 20 -11.62 8.03 3.88
N GLY A 21 -11.49 9.15 4.56
CA GLY A 21 -12.38 10.30 4.37
C GLY A 21 -12.25 10.94 2.98
N TYR A 22 -11.04 10.92 2.41
CA TYR A 22 -10.78 11.40 1.06
C TYR A 22 -11.45 10.49 0.01
N PHE A 23 -11.37 9.16 0.20
CA PHE A 23 -12.06 8.20 -0.66
C PHE A 23 -13.56 8.42 -0.64
N ASP A 24 -14.16 8.54 0.55
CA ASP A 24 -15.60 8.74 0.67
C ASP A 24 -16.06 10.02 -0.03
N LYS A 25 -15.34 11.11 0.15
CA LYS A 25 -15.64 12.40 -0.46
C LYS A 25 -15.53 12.38 -1.99
N PHE A 26 -14.57 11.63 -2.54
CA PHE A 26 -14.24 11.71 -3.97
C PHE A 26 -14.50 10.43 -4.78
N LYS A 27 -15.07 9.37 -4.18
CA LYS A 27 -15.34 8.07 -4.85
C LYS A 27 -16.08 8.16 -6.18
N ASN A 28 -16.97 9.15 -6.32
CA ASN A 28 -17.73 9.35 -7.55
C ASN A 28 -17.05 10.31 -8.56
N LYS A 29 -16.01 11.02 -8.13
CA LYS A 29 -15.34 12.07 -8.92
C LYS A 29 -13.96 11.66 -9.42
N TYR A 30 -13.27 10.78 -8.70
CA TYR A 30 -11.90 10.39 -8.99
C TYR A 30 -11.80 8.89 -9.23
N ASN A 31 -10.81 8.50 -10.04
CA ASN A 31 -10.36 7.12 -10.18
C ASN A 31 -9.16 6.90 -9.28
N PHE A 32 -9.27 5.97 -8.36
CA PHE A 32 -8.22 5.64 -7.42
C PHE A 32 -7.45 4.39 -7.83
N LYS A 33 -6.14 4.42 -7.64
CA LYS A 33 -5.27 3.24 -7.63
C LYS A 33 -4.49 3.22 -6.33
N ILE A 34 -4.41 2.04 -5.71
CA ILE A 34 -3.67 1.82 -4.47
C ILE A 34 -2.47 0.93 -4.74
N LEU A 35 -1.30 1.36 -4.28
CA LEU A 35 -0.06 0.60 -4.32
C LEU A 35 0.41 0.34 -2.90
N PHE A 36 0.50 -0.95 -2.53
CA PHE A 36 1.09 -1.39 -1.27
C PHE A 36 2.48 -1.95 -1.51
N LEU A 37 3.50 -1.42 -0.84
CA LEU A 37 4.89 -1.83 -1.02
C LEU A 37 5.28 -3.01 -0.13
N ALA A 38 4.83 -3.04 1.12
CA ALA A 38 5.11 -4.10 2.08
C ALA A 38 3.85 -4.81 2.57
N GLU A 39 4.02 -6.03 3.11
CA GLU A 39 2.88 -6.89 3.47
C GLU A 39 2.26 -6.58 4.84
N GLY A 40 3.00 -5.95 5.73
CA GLY A 40 2.48 -5.41 6.99
C GLY A 40 2.21 -6.42 8.12
N SER A 41 2.58 -7.70 7.98
CA SER A 41 2.25 -8.73 8.97
C SER A 41 3.47 -9.41 9.60
N SER A 42 4.53 -9.66 8.83
CA SER A 42 5.69 -10.45 9.27
C SER A 42 6.49 -9.81 10.41
N CYS A 43 6.47 -8.48 10.53
CA CYS A 43 7.19 -7.77 11.59
C CYS A 43 6.66 -8.04 13.01
N ARG A 44 5.50 -8.66 13.14
CA ARG A 44 4.92 -9.07 14.43
C ARG A 44 5.56 -10.34 15.00
N TYR A 45 6.39 -11.00 14.23
CA TYR A 45 7.02 -12.28 14.58
C TYR A 45 8.53 -12.12 14.70
N GLU A 46 9.11 -12.56 15.83
CA GLU A 46 10.56 -12.57 16.04
C GLU A 46 11.21 -13.67 15.19
N ASP A 47 10.69 -14.89 15.26
CA ASP A 47 11.16 -16.04 14.47
C ASP A 47 10.28 -16.25 13.23
N LYS A 48 10.68 -15.62 12.13
CA LYS A 48 9.95 -15.70 10.86
C LYS A 48 10.02 -17.07 10.20
N THR A 49 11.06 -17.84 10.47
CA THR A 49 11.22 -19.20 9.93
C THR A 49 10.26 -20.16 10.63
N LYS A 50 10.21 -20.13 11.96
CA LYS A 50 9.30 -20.95 12.77
C LYS A 50 7.83 -20.71 12.43
N TYR A 51 7.45 -19.45 12.20
CA TYR A 51 6.06 -19.05 11.97
C TYR A 51 5.72 -18.80 10.50
N LYS A 52 6.53 -19.27 9.57
CA LYS A 52 6.38 -19.01 8.14
C LYS A 52 4.97 -19.24 7.60
N VAL A 53 4.34 -20.36 7.95
CA VAL A 53 2.98 -20.70 7.48
C VAL A 53 1.95 -19.74 8.05
N LYS A 54 2.08 -19.40 9.35
CA LYS A 54 1.18 -18.46 10.02
C LYS A 54 1.31 -17.05 9.44
N ILE A 55 2.52 -16.59 9.20
CA ILE A 55 2.80 -15.30 8.55
C ILE A 55 2.14 -15.23 7.18
N GLN A 56 2.24 -16.28 6.38
CA GLN A 56 1.60 -16.33 5.05
C GLN A 56 0.08 -16.24 5.13
N LYS A 57 -0.52 -16.93 6.10
CA LYS A 57 -1.97 -16.81 6.35
C LYS A 57 -2.37 -15.40 6.77
N ASP A 58 -1.60 -14.77 7.63
CA ASP A 58 -1.86 -13.40 8.09
C ASP A 58 -1.75 -12.40 6.93
N ILE A 59 -0.76 -12.55 6.06
CA ILE A 59 -0.59 -11.72 4.85
C ILE A 59 -1.83 -11.84 3.95
N LEU A 60 -2.27 -13.07 3.65
CA LEU A 60 -3.45 -13.31 2.81
C LEU A 60 -4.72 -12.76 3.44
N PHE A 61 -4.89 -12.94 4.74
CA PHE A 61 -6.03 -12.39 5.47
C PHE A 61 -6.05 -10.86 5.41
N ARG A 62 -4.90 -10.22 5.64
CA ARG A 62 -4.75 -8.76 5.59
C ARG A 62 -5.08 -8.21 4.19
N LYS A 63 -4.62 -8.87 3.13
CA LYS A 63 -4.99 -8.52 1.75
C LYS A 63 -6.49 -8.60 1.52
N LYS A 64 -7.14 -9.66 1.98
CA LYS A 64 -8.61 -9.79 1.87
C LYS A 64 -9.34 -8.66 2.59
N CYS A 65 -8.88 -8.29 3.79
CA CYS A 65 -9.45 -7.17 4.54
C CYS A 65 -9.31 -5.84 3.77
N ALA A 66 -8.12 -5.59 3.20
CA ALA A 66 -7.87 -4.40 2.38
C ALA A 66 -8.80 -4.33 1.16
N LEU A 67 -8.94 -5.43 0.43
CA LEU A 67 -9.84 -5.52 -0.73
C LEU A 67 -11.29 -5.26 -0.36
N LYS A 68 -11.76 -5.82 0.76
CA LYS A 68 -13.14 -5.57 1.26
C LYS A 68 -13.36 -4.12 1.64
N ALA A 69 -12.41 -3.53 2.38
CA ALA A 69 -12.50 -2.13 2.81
C ALA A 69 -12.53 -1.17 1.62
N LEU A 70 -11.63 -1.37 0.66
CA LEU A 70 -11.55 -0.53 -0.54
C LEU A 70 -12.75 -0.68 -1.47
N LYS A 71 -13.38 -1.87 -1.50
CA LYS A 71 -14.60 -2.11 -2.28
C LYS A 71 -15.76 -1.24 -1.82
N ILE A 72 -15.82 -0.86 -0.54
CA ILE A 72 -16.85 0.06 -0.01
C ILE A 72 -16.81 1.40 -0.76
N PHE A 73 -15.64 1.83 -1.21
CA PHE A 73 -15.43 3.06 -1.99
C PHE A 73 -15.39 2.80 -3.51
N SER A 74 -15.73 1.59 -3.95
CA SER A 74 -15.63 1.16 -5.37
C SER A 74 -14.19 1.21 -5.91
N ILE A 75 -13.19 1.05 -5.05
CA ILE A 75 -11.78 1.00 -5.43
C ILE A 75 -11.39 -0.46 -5.66
N THR A 76 -11.03 -0.79 -6.90
CA THR A 76 -10.67 -2.15 -7.34
C THR A 76 -9.30 -2.23 -8.00
N ASN A 77 -8.68 -1.10 -8.36
CA ASN A 77 -7.35 -1.06 -8.94
C ASN A 77 -6.30 -1.02 -7.83
N ILE A 78 -5.78 -2.20 -7.47
CA ILE A 78 -4.90 -2.38 -6.31
C ILE A 78 -3.73 -3.27 -6.70
N SER A 79 -2.51 -2.84 -6.36
CA SER A 79 -1.27 -3.58 -6.54
C SER A 79 -0.62 -3.88 -5.19
N PHE A 80 -0.20 -5.13 -4.98
CA PHE A 80 0.52 -5.59 -3.79
C PHE A 80 1.92 -6.06 -4.18
N PHE A 81 2.96 -5.52 -3.57
CA PHE A 81 4.36 -5.88 -3.82
C PHE A 81 5.04 -6.64 -2.68
N ASP A 82 4.36 -7.00 -1.64
CA ASP A 82 4.74 -7.98 -0.61
C ASP A 82 6.19 -7.94 -0.09
N HIS A 83 6.84 -6.78 -0.09
CA HIS A 83 8.12 -6.64 0.57
C HIS A 83 7.96 -6.87 2.07
N THR A 84 9.01 -7.37 2.70
CA THR A 84 8.99 -7.70 4.12
C THR A 84 8.72 -6.46 4.97
N CYS A 85 7.71 -6.54 5.84
CA CYS A 85 7.34 -5.50 6.78
C CYS A 85 8.54 -5.09 7.67
N GLY A 86 8.71 -3.78 7.85
CA GLY A 86 9.80 -3.21 8.64
C GLY A 86 11.17 -3.24 7.97
N GLN A 87 11.25 -3.62 6.69
CA GLN A 87 12.52 -3.81 5.98
C GLN A 87 12.56 -3.14 4.59
N LEU A 88 11.70 -2.19 4.30
CA LEU A 88 11.75 -1.48 3.01
C LEU A 88 13.08 -0.74 2.81
N ASN A 89 13.69 -0.24 3.86
CA ASN A 89 15.00 0.41 3.82
C ASN A 89 16.15 -0.53 3.42
N LYS A 90 15.93 -1.85 3.46
CA LYS A 90 16.90 -2.87 3.00
C LYS A 90 16.71 -3.25 1.53
N VAL A 91 15.61 -2.86 0.93
CA VAL A 91 15.39 -3.02 -0.52
C VAL A 91 16.21 -1.95 -1.24
N PRO A 92 16.99 -2.32 -2.27
CA PRO A 92 17.71 -1.31 -3.05
C PRO A 92 16.77 -0.20 -3.54
N GLN A 93 17.11 1.05 -3.27
CA GLN A 93 16.27 2.20 -3.60
C GLN A 93 15.87 2.22 -5.08
N ILE A 94 16.78 1.81 -5.97
CA ILE A 94 16.51 1.73 -7.40
C ILE A 94 15.36 0.77 -7.74
N ASN A 95 15.20 -0.31 -6.98
CA ASN A 95 14.13 -1.27 -7.20
C ASN A 95 12.77 -0.70 -6.79
N LEU A 96 12.71 -0.01 -5.65
CA LEU A 96 11.49 0.68 -5.21
C LEU A 96 11.11 1.79 -6.19
N ASN A 97 12.09 2.57 -6.64
CA ASN A 97 11.87 3.62 -7.63
C ASN A 97 11.28 3.07 -8.93
N LYS A 98 11.81 1.95 -9.44
CA LYS A 98 11.29 1.30 -10.65
C LYS A 98 9.84 0.84 -10.50
N ILE A 99 9.48 0.29 -9.35
CA ILE A 99 8.09 -0.10 -9.06
C ILE A 99 7.18 1.12 -9.16
N ILE A 100 7.56 2.19 -8.47
CA ILE A 100 6.75 3.43 -8.43
C ILE A 100 6.68 4.08 -9.82
N GLU A 101 7.79 4.17 -10.53
CA GLU A 101 7.84 4.72 -11.88
C GLU A 101 6.95 3.94 -12.86
N ASN A 102 6.99 2.61 -12.81
CA ASN A 102 6.13 1.78 -13.64
C ASN A 102 4.64 2.03 -13.35
N GLU A 103 4.27 2.10 -12.06
CA GLU A 103 2.90 2.40 -11.66
C GLU A 103 2.45 3.79 -12.11
N ILE A 104 3.33 4.79 -12.03
CA ILE A 104 3.05 6.15 -12.52
C ILE A 104 2.88 6.15 -14.04
N ASN A 105 3.78 5.49 -14.77
CA ASN A 105 3.74 5.46 -16.23
C ASN A 105 2.50 4.73 -16.77
N ASP A 106 2.08 3.65 -16.12
CA ASP A 106 0.92 2.87 -16.52
C ASP A 106 -0.39 3.57 -16.15
N PHE A 107 -0.50 4.07 -14.94
CA PHE A 107 -1.73 4.68 -14.46
C PHE A 107 -1.87 6.15 -14.87
N LYS A 108 -0.77 6.88 -15.03
CA LYS A 108 -0.70 8.32 -15.36
C LYS A 108 -1.55 9.16 -14.40
N PRO A 109 -1.23 9.17 -13.10
CA PRO A 109 -2.01 9.88 -12.10
C PRO A 109 -1.90 11.41 -12.27
N ASN A 110 -2.97 12.12 -11.90
CA ASN A 110 -2.96 13.57 -11.75
C ASN A 110 -2.49 13.99 -10.34
N ILE A 111 -2.71 13.10 -9.36
CA ILE A 111 -2.40 13.34 -7.95
C ILE A 111 -1.75 12.07 -7.39
N ILE A 112 -0.70 12.24 -6.61
CA ILE A 112 -0.07 11.16 -5.83
C ILE A 112 -0.16 11.54 -4.36
N LEU A 113 -0.69 10.63 -3.54
CA LEU A 113 -0.73 10.75 -2.08
C LEU A 113 0.13 9.64 -1.47
N THR A 114 0.94 9.99 -0.51
CA THR A 114 1.82 9.05 0.20
C THR A 114 2.05 9.53 1.63
N HIS A 115 2.87 8.80 2.38
CA HIS A 115 3.22 9.13 3.75
C HIS A 115 3.92 10.48 3.89
N SER A 116 3.75 11.10 5.06
CA SER A 116 4.51 12.30 5.42
C SER A 116 5.99 11.96 5.61
N ASN A 117 6.87 12.84 5.17
CA ASN A 117 8.32 12.71 5.42
C ASN A 117 8.70 12.88 6.91
N LYS A 118 7.73 13.26 7.76
CA LYS A 118 7.88 13.36 9.21
C LYS A 118 7.38 12.12 9.95
N ASP A 119 6.87 11.11 9.23
CA ASP A 119 6.44 9.86 9.82
C ASP A 119 7.63 9.14 10.48
N LEU A 120 7.39 8.51 11.63
CA LEU A 120 8.42 7.79 12.38
C LEU A 120 8.59 6.34 11.94
N ASN A 121 7.61 5.78 11.24
CA ASN A 121 7.70 4.41 10.71
C ASN A 121 8.76 4.32 9.62
N LEU A 122 9.68 3.36 9.76
CA LEU A 122 10.82 3.21 8.86
C LEU A 122 10.39 2.90 7.42
N ASP A 123 9.38 2.05 7.24
CA ASP A 123 8.85 1.73 5.90
C ASP A 123 8.19 2.95 5.24
N HIS A 124 7.56 3.82 6.03
CA HIS A 124 6.93 5.04 5.54
C HIS A 124 7.94 6.10 5.12
N LYS A 125 9.16 6.08 5.71
CA LYS A 125 10.24 7.01 5.39
C LYS A 125 11.01 6.64 4.14
N THR A 126 10.99 5.39 3.78
CA THR A 126 11.75 4.87 2.64
C THR A 126 11.13 5.31 1.32
#